data_fddfa4c1d670b0259e8bee77f7d29eb7
#
_entry.id   fddfa4c1d670b0259e8bee77f7d29eb7
#
_cell.length_a   1.000
_cell.length_b   1.000
_cell.length_c   1.000
_cell.angle_alpha   90.00
_cell.angle_beta   90.00
_cell.angle_gamma   90.00
#
_symmetry.space_group_name_H-M   'P 1'
#
loop_
_entity.id
_entity.type
_entity.pdbx_description
1 polymer ?
#
loop_
_entity_poly.entity_id
_entity_poly.type
_entity_poly.pdbx_seq_one_letter_code
_entity_poly.pdbx_strand_id
1 'polypeptide(L)'
;MAATDAAMAYLEKHGVSPMLNAIVNELVASTPGDPISFLINGLLKEAHKRGQDVCVGAGAGLQLIGLPDGATSNALTPAMVPTAGAKAGAPQPARGSGGADLLQEPFSARVAVATLLQASAEAEGKQVVVCGWLRTNRTQKKLCFMSLNDGSCQASLQLVLEKDKVDAATWEAAKGAGNGSAVRVTGPLKVSPAKGQKWELPVEGFELIGPSDGAKYPIPPTKINLETLRGITHMRPRTGVIGAVMRVRNSLAYATHTFFQKSGFMYCHAPLITGADCEGAGEMFQVTTLDLEKPLKKAPTGKVDYAEDFFGKPSYLTVSGQLNGEYFACAFGSIYTFGPTFRAENSNTTRHLAEFWMIEPEIAFCDLTQNMNCAEGYLRHCFRHVLEECAEDLAFLEDAEEKRKQEAHP
;
A
#
# COMPACT_ATOMS: atom_id res chain seq x y z
N MET A 1 -9.77 25.19 21.38
CA MET A 1 -8.94 25.78 22.46
C MET A 1 -9.20 25.12 23.81
N ALA A 2 -10.39 25.17 24.41
CA ALA A 2 -10.62 24.60 25.76
C ALA A 2 -10.37 23.08 25.90
N ALA A 3 -10.68 22.27 24.90
CA ALA A 3 -10.44 20.82 24.92
C ALA A 3 -8.95 20.47 24.78
N THR A 4 -8.21 21.25 24.00
CA THR A 4 -6.76 21.09 23.83
C THR A 4 -6.02 21.44 25.10
N ASP A 5 -6.45 22.49 25.80
CA ASP A 5 -5.86 22.93 27.08
C ASP A 5 -6.12 21.90 28.18
N ALA A 6 -7.29 21.28 28.22
CA ALA A 6 -7.61 20.23 29.18
C ALA A 6 -6.80 18.94 28.92
N ALA A 7 -6.60 18.57 27.66
CA ALA A 7 -5.76 17.42 27.29
C ALA A 7 -4.29 17.68 27.63
N MET A 8 -3.77 18.85 27.34
CA MET A 8 -2.40 19.24 27.70
C MET A 8 -2.20 19.25 29.22
N ALA A 9 -3.15 19.82 29.98
CA ALA A 9 -3.11 19.80 31.45
C ALA A 9 -3.15 18.37 32.01
N TYR A 10 -3.91 17.44 31.37
CA TYR A 10 -3.91 16.04 31.78
C TYR A 10 -2.56 15.37 31.50
N LEU A 11 -1.97 15.57 30.33
CA LEU A 11 -0.66 15.00 29.97
C LEU A 11 0.46 15.54 30.89
N GLU A 12 0.41 16.83 31.24
CA GLU A 12 1.34 17.44 32.18
C GLU A 12 1.16 16.90 33.61
N LYS A 13 -0.08 16.84 34.10
CA LYS A 13 -0.42 16.33 35.43
C LYS A 13 0.07 14.90 35.66
N HIS A 14 0.03 14.08 34.64
CA HIS A 14 0.44 12.67 34.68
C HIS A 14 1.89 12.46 34.23
N GLY A 15 2.63 13.53 33.90
CA GLY A 15 4.02 13.45 33.46
C GLY A 15 4.23 12.63 32.20
N VAL A 16 3.23 12.60 31.29
CA VAL A 16 3.28 11.80 30.06
C VAL A 16 4.19 12.47 29.03
N SER A 17 4.07 13.78 28.86
CA SER A 17 4.87 14.52 27.89
C SER A 17 6.38 14.50 28.20
N PRO A 18 6.84 14.73 29.45
CA PRO A 18 8.25 14.57 29.76
C PRO A 18 8.78 13.15 29.58
N MET A 19 7.96 12.14 29.90
CA MET A 19 8.30 10.74 29.72
C MET A 19 8.48 10.37 28.24
N LEU A 20 7.52 10.72 27.38
CA LEU A 20 7.61 10.46 25.95
C LEU A 20 8.79 11.19 25.31
N ASN A 21 9.01 12.46 25.69
CA ASN A 21 10.16 13.23 25.19
C ASN A 21 11.50 12.61 25.59
N ALA A 22 11.61 12.07 26.80
CA ALA A 22 12.82 11.39 27.24
C ALA A 22 13.09 10.13 26.41
N ILE A 23 12.06 9.28 26.19
CA ILE A 23 12.18 8.06 25.39
C ILE A 23 12.50 8.38 23.92
N VAL A 24 11.86 9.42 23.35
CA VAL A 24 12.11 9.84 21.97
C VAL A 24 13.51 10.42 21.82
N ASN A 25 13.98 11.24 22.76
CA ASN A 25 15.34 11.78 22.71
C ASN A 25 16.39 10.67 22.83
N GLU A 26 16.16 9.67 23.67
CA GLU A 26 17.04 8.50 23.80
C GLU A 26 17.03 7.65 22.52
N LEU A 27 15.86 7.48 21.87
CA LEU A 27 15.72 6.84 20.58
C LEU A 27 16.55 7.56 19.50
N VAL A 28 16.45 8.89 19.44
CA VAL A 28 17.19 9.71 18.46
C VAL A 28 18.70 9.64 18.71
N ALA A 29 19.12 9.65 19.97
CA ALA A 29 20.52 9.60 20.37
C ALA A 29 21.16 8.23 20.14
N SER A 30 20.40 7.13 20.35
CA SER A 30 20.91 5.77 20.25
C SER A 30 20.77 5.17 18.84
N THR A 31 19.93 5.75 17.98
CA THR A 31 19.65 5.27 16.62
C THR A 31 19.57 3.73 16.52
N PRO A 32 18.70 3.08 17.32
CA PRO A 32 18.66 1.63 17.38
C PRO A 32 18.19 1.02 16.07
N GLY A 33 18.65 -0.19 15.75
CA GLY A 33 18.28 -0.91 14.54
C GLY A 33 16.77 -1.26 14.46
N ASP A 34 16.11 -1.35 15.61
CA ASP A 34 14.64 -1.51 15.72
C ASP A 34 14.04 -0.42 16.62
N PRO A 35 13.61 0.70 16.03
CA PRO A 35 13.02 1.82 16.76
C PRO A 35 11.72 1.47 17.49
N ILE A 36 10.94 0.53 16.97
CA ILE A 36 9.64 0.15 17.55
C ILE A 36 9.85 -0.65 18.83
N SER A 37 10.68 -1.68 18.78
CA SER A 37 11.05 -2.44 19.96
C SER A 37 11.72 -1.57 21.02
N PHE A 38 12.52 -0.59 20.61
CA PHE A 38 13.14 0.38 21.53
C PHE A 38 12.09 1.22 22.26
N LEU A 39 11.11 1.79 21.54
CA LEU A 39 10.01 2.56 22.11
C LEU A 39 9.15 1.71 23.07
N ILE A 40 8.80 0.49 22.67
CA ILE A 40 8.04 -0.44 23.50
C ILE A 40 8.81 -0.74 24.80
N ASN A 41 10.07 -1.07 24.72
CA ASN A 41 10.90 -1.36 25.87
C ASN A 41 11.10 -0.12 26.78
N GLY A 42 11.20 1.06 26.19
CA GLY A 42 11.24 2.32 26.94
C GLY A 42 9.97 2.58 27.75
N LEU A 43 8.81 2.37 27.14
CA LEU A 43 7.50 2.47 27.80
C LEU A 43 7.31 1.43 28.88
N LEU A 44 7.71 0.17 28.64
CA LEU A 44 7.65 -0.90 29.64
C LEU A 44 8.54 -0.63 30.85
N LYS A 45 9.77 -0.14 30.63
CA LYS A 45 10.67 0.27 31.73
C LYS A 45 10.06 1.38 32.56
N GLU A 46 9.42 2.34 31.95
CA GLU A 46 8.81 3.45 32.65
C GLU A 46 7.53 3.05 33.41
N ALA A 47 6.73 2.17 32.84
CA ALA A 47 5.57 1.56 33.53
C ALA A 47 6.01 0.78 34.77
N HIS A 48 7.07 -0.01 34.67
CA HIS A 48 7.64 -0.74 35.80
C HIS A 48 8.16 0.19 36.92
N LYS A 49 8.85 1.28 36.58
CA LYS A 49 9.28 2.29 37.55
C LYS A 49 8.11 2.92 38.31
N ARG A 50 6.93 2.98 37.71
CA ARG A 50 5.71 3.53 38.30
C ARG A 50 4.89 2.50 39.10
N GLY A 51 5.43 1.27 39.25
CA GLY A 51 4.75 0.18 39.97
C GLY A 51 3.56 -0.43 39.19
N GLN A 52 3.54 -0.25 37.89
CA GLN A 52 2.57 -0.88 37.00
C GLN A 52 3.19 -2.15 36.41
N ASP A 53 2.74 -3.31 36.86
CA ASP A 53 3.16 -4.58 36.29
C ASP A 53 2.47 -4.79 34.96
N VAL A 54 3.26 -4.79 33.89
CA VAL A 54 2.80 -5.08 32.53
C VAL A 54 3.32 -6.47 32.14
N CYS A 55 2.44 -7.47 32.10
CA CYS A 55 2.78 -8.78 31.59
C CYS A 55 2.62 -8.82 30.06
N VAL A 56 3.71 -9.00 29.33
CA VAL A 56 3.69 -9.31 27.91
C VAL A 56 3.65 -10.83 27.77
N GLY A 57 2.45 -11.38 27.62
CA GLY A 57 2.26 -12.80 27.31
C GLY A 57 2.52 -13.07 25.83
N ALA A 58 3.33 -14.06 25.52
CA ALA A 58 3.46 -14.58 24.17
C ALA A 58 2.10 -15.16 23.74
N GLY A 59 1.39 -14.49 22.83
CA GLY A 59 0.18 -14.97 22.21
C GLY A 59 -1.16 -14.47 22.75
N ALA A 60 -1.21 -13.55 23.71
CA ALA A 60 -2.45 -12.89 24.15
C ALA A 60 -2.17 -11.40 24.42
N GLY A 61 -3.13 -10.55 24.06
CA GLY A 61 -3.00 -9.11 24.15
C GLY A 61 -2.59 -8.60 25.54
N LEU A 62 -2.04 -7.40 25.61
CA LEU A 62 -1.66 -6.69 26.82
C LEU A 62 -2.80 -6.75 27.86
N GLN A 63 -2.58 -7.43 28.99
CA GLN A 63 -3.43 -7.34 30.17
C GLN A 63 -2.72 -6.44 31.19
N LEU A 64 -3.34 -5.34 31.54
CA LEU A 64 -2.96 -4.53 32.69
C LEU A 64 -3.44 -5.25 33.96
N ILE A 65 -2.53 -5.75 34.78
CA ILE A 65 -2.84 -6.30 36.10
C ILE A 65 -2.43 -5.26 37.12
N GLY A 66 -3.41 -4.74 37.86
CA GLY A 66 -3.17 -3.86 39.00
C GLY A 66 -4.11 -2.66 39.08
N LEU A 67 -5.41 -2.91 39.28
CA LEU A 67 -6.31 -1.92 39.92
C LEU A 67 -6.45 -2.27 41.38
N PRO A 68 -6.35 -1.29 42.31
CA PRO A 68 -6.58 -1.54 43.72
C PRO A 68 -8.04 -1.96 43.96
N ASP A 69 -8.23 -2.95 44.83
CA ASP A 69 -9.52 -3.43 45.28
C ASP A 69 -10.43 -2.29 45.77
N GLY A 70 -11.57 -2.09 45.11
CA GLY A 70 -12.60 -1.14 45.53
C GLY A 70 -13.33 -0.37 44.45
N ALA A 71 -12.94 -0.41 43.21
CA ALA A 71 -13.71 0.15 42.11
C ALA A 71 -14.69 -0.88 41.60
N THR A 72 -15.96 -0.75 41.93
CA THR A 72 -17.04 -1.51 41.28
C THR A 72 -16.98 -1.27 39.81
N SER A 73 -16.57 -2.31 39.09
CA SER A 73 -16.56 -2.37 37.66
C SER A 73 -18.00 -2.33 37.13
N ASN A 74 -18.45 -1.17 36.70
CA ASN A 74 -19.32 -1.17 35.54
C ASN A 74 -18.41 -1.53 34.36
N ALA A 75 -18.18 -2.81 34.25
CA ALA A 75 -17.51 -3.40 33.11
C ALA A 75 -18.35 -3.05 31.88
N LEU A 76 -17.90 -2.04 31.15
CA LEU A 76 -18.14 -2.01 29.73
C LEU A 76 -17.48 -3.28 29.19
N THR A 77 -18.30 -4.33 29.07
CA THR A 77 -17.97 -5.48 28.25
C THR A 77 -17.47 -4.93 26.93
N PRO A 78 -16.30 -5.34 26.44
CA PRO A 78 -15.90 -5.08 25.07
C PRO A 78 -16.80 -5.95 24.19
N ALA A 79 -18.03 -5.50 23.99
CA ALA A 79 -18.87 -6.00 22.93
C ALA A 79 -18.21 -5.51 21.64
N MET A 80 -17.79 -6.49 20.84
CA MET A 80 -17.38 -6.37 19.44
C MET A 80 -15.88 -6.17 19.12
N VAL A 81 -15.02 -6.86 19.85
CA VAL A 81 -13.94 -7.54 19.13
C VAL A 81 -14.45 -8.95 18.84
N PRO A 82 -14.52 -9.44 17.59
CA PRO A 82 -14.87 -10.82 17.36
C PRO A 82 -13.84 -11.69 18.08
N THR A 83 -14.26 -12.35 19.16
CA THR A 83 -13.46 -13.40 19.80
C THR A 83 -13.14 -14.45 18.75
N ALA A 84 -11.93 -14.97 18.79
CA ALA A 84 -11.47 -16.09 17.99
C ALA A 84 -12.40 -17.31 18.23
N GLY A 85 -13.46 -17.39 17.43
CA GLY A 85 -14.52 -18.40 17.57
C GLY A 85 -15.65 -18.22 16.57
N ALA A 86 -15.83 -17.03 16.00
CA ALA A 86 -16.61 -16.90 14.79
C ALA A 86 -15.81 -17.58 13.69
N LYS A 87 -16.34 -18.67 13.13
CA LYS A 87 -15.80 -19.27 11.89
C LYS A 87 -15.52 -18.13 10.95
N ALA A 88 -14.25 -17.93 10.62
CA ALA A 88 -13.81 -16.95 9.67
C ALA A 88 -14.78 -17.02 8.48
N GLY A 89 -15.45 -15.92 8.17
CA GLY A 89 -16.13 -15.78 6.91
C GLY A 89 -15.13 -16.21 5.86
N ALA A 90 -15.58 -17.02 4.91
CA ALA A 90 -14.70 -17.67 3.95
C ALA A 90 -13.59 -16.71 3.56
N PRO A 91 -12.33 -17.10 3.70
CA PRO A 91 -11.24 -16.28 3.23
C PRO A 91 -11.56 -15.94 1.77
N GLN A 92 -11.48 -14.68 1.41
CA GLN A 92 -11.38 -14.37 -0.02
C GLN A 92 -10.31 -15.31 -0.55
N PRO A 93 -10.51 -15.96 -1.71
CA PRO A 93 -9.55 -16.93 -2.18
C PRO A 93 -8.19 -16.26 -2.18
N ALA A 94 -7.33 -16.69 -1.28
CA ALA A 94 -5.90 -16.43 -1.40
C ALA A 94 -5.60 -16.74 -2.85
N ARG A 95 -4.95 -15.85 -3.57
CA ARG A 95 -4.66 -16.05 -4.98
C ARG A 95 -4.11 -17.46 -5.14
N GLY A 96 -5.01 -18.43 -5.46
CA GLY A 96 -4.68 -19.78 -5.84
C GLY A 96 -4.14 -20.75 -4.80
N SER A 97 -4.64 -20.80 -3.57
CA SER A 97 -4.45 -21.97 -2.70
C SER A 97 -5.63 -22.91 -2.82
N GLY A 98 -5.66 -23.73 -3.81
CA GLY A 98 -6.70 -24.75 -3.93
C GLY A 98 -6.48 -25.62 -5.13
N GLY A 99 -6.57 -26.90 -4.90
CA GLY A 99 -6.44 -28.03 -5.77
C GLY A 99 -6.57 -27.85 -7.28
N ALA A 100 -5.97 -28.76 -7.94
CA ALA A 100 -6.04 -29.26 -9.31
C ALA A 100 -6.31 -28.33 -10.52
N ASP A 101 -7.00 -27.20 -10.40
CA ASP A 101 -7.21 -26.26 -11.49
C ASP A 101 -6.45 -24.96 -11.26
N LEU A 102 -5.46 -24.71 -12.11
CA LEU A 102 -4.80 -23.41 -12.21
C LEU A 102 -5.84 -22.40 -12.67
N LEU A 103 -6.23 -21.49 -11.76
CA LEU A 103 -7.26 -20.51 -12.04
C LEU A 103 -6.77 -19.54 -13.10
N GLN A 104 -7.44 -19.53 -14.24
CA GLN A 104 -7.31 -18.45 -15.23
C GLN A 104 -7.83 -17.14 -14.58
N GLU A 105 -7.26 -16.01 -14.99
CA GLU A 105 -7.85 -14.74 -14.61
C GLU A 105 -9.30 -14.64 -15.14
N PRO A 106 -10.24 -14.09 -14.35
CA PRO A 106 -11.68 -14.16 -14.66
C PRO A 106 -12.07 -13.63 -16.04
N PHE A 107 -11.29 -12.70 -16.58
CA PHE A 107 -11.59 -12.03 -17.85
C PHE A 107 -10.47 -12.18 -18.88
N SER A 108 -9.58 -13.17 -18.69
CA SER A 108 -8.42 -13.40 -19.55
C SER A 108 -8.14 -14.89 -19.66
N ALA A 109 -7.66 -15.33 -20.84
CA ALA A 109 -7.22 -16.72 -21.04
C ALA A 109 -5.85 -17.03 -20.41
N ARG A 110 -5.24 -16.08 -19.71
CA ARG A 110 -3.92 -16.24 -19.09
C ARG A 110 -4.01 -16.67 -17.63
N VAL A 111 -2.93 -17.27 -17.14
CA VAL A 111 -2.70 -17.53 -15.70
C VAL A 111 -1.66 -16.53 -15.19
N ALA A 112 -1.89 -15.93 -14.04
CA ALA A 112 -0.95 -15.00 -13.42
C ALA A 112 0.34 -15.71 -12.99
N VAL A 113 1.48 -15.05 -13.13
CA VAL A 113 2.79 -15.58 -12.69
C VAL A 113 2.77 -15.92 -11.20
N ALA A 114 2.17 -15.07 -10.36
CA ALA A 114 2.02 -15.34 -8.93
C ALA A 114 1.31 -16.68 -8.65
N THR A 115 0.23 -16.97 -9.38
CA THR A 115 -0.52 -18.23 -9.26
C THR A 115 0.34 -19.43 -9.64
N LEU A 116 1.11 -19.32 -10.72
CA LEU A 116 1.98 -20.41 -11.17
C LEU A 116 3.10 -20.69 -10.17
N LEU A 117 3.75 -19.65 -9.65
CA LEU A 117 4.84 -19.80 -8.71
C LEU A 117 4.41 -20.40 -7.37
N GLN A 118 3.15 -20.20 -6.98
CA GLN A 118 2.55 -20.77 -5.78
C GLN A 118 1.92 -22.16 -6.01
N ALA A 119 1.79 -22.59 -7.26
CA ALA A 119 1.13 -23.84 -7.61
C ALA A 119 1.71 -25.05 -6.87
N SER A 120 0.84 -26.03 -6.55
CA SER A 120 1.27 -27.32 -5.99
C SER A 120 2.00 -28.19 -7.01
N ALA A 121 2.61 -29.27 -6.57
CA ALA A 121 3.30 -30.23 -7.46
C ALA A 121 2.34 -30.84 -8.51
N GLU A 122 1.05 -30.91 -8.23
CA GLU A 122 0.02 -31.42 -9.14
C GLU A 122 -0.20 -30.54 -10.39
N ALA A 123 0.40 -29.35 -10.43
CA ALA A 123 0.38 -28.49 -11.59
C ALA A 123 1.44 -28.87 -12.63
N GLU A 124 2.36 -29.77 -12.32
CA GLU A 124 3.37 -30.22 -13.26
C GLU A 124 2.71 -30.87 -14.50
N GLY A 125 3.19 -30.49 -15.67
CA GLY A 125 2.65 -30.97 -16.96
C GLY A 125 1.38 -30.25 -17.45
N LYS A 126 0.74 -29.43 -16.63
CA LYS A 126 -0.45 -28.68 -17.09
C LYS A 126 -0.06 -27.63 -18.10
N GLN A 127 -0.81 -27.60 -19.21
CA GLN A 127 -0.70 -26.57 -20.24
C GLN A 127 -1.22 -25.24 -19.69
N VAL A 128 -0.41 -24.20 -19.82
CA VAL A 128 -0.75 -22.85 -19.37
C VAL A 128 -0.49 -21.80 -20.46
N VAL A 129 -1.25 -20.72 -20.39
CA VAL A 129 -1.02 -19.51 -21.17
C VAL A 129 -0.57 -18.42 -20.23
N VAL A 130 0.59 -17.82 -20.49
CA VAL A 130 1.13 -16.72 -19.71
C VAL A 130 1.41 -15.53 -20.60
N CYS A 131 1.03 -14.35 -20.17
CA CYS A 131 1.34 -13.09 -20.85
C CYS A 131 2.11 -12.18 -19.90
N GLY A 132 3.04 -11.40 -20.42
CA GLY A 132 3.80 -10.47 -19.59
C GLY A 132 4.90 -9.78 -20.39
N TRP A 133 5.80 -9.16 -19.65
CA TRP A 133 6.93 -8.42 -20.22
C TRP A 133 8.25 -9.10 -19.87
N LEU A 134 9.12 -9.21 -20.88
CA LEU A 134 10.46 -9.78 -20.69
C LEU A 134 11.33 -8.86 -19.85
N ARG A 135 11.90 -9.40 -18.78
CA ARG A 135 12.91 -8.74 -17.93
C ARG A 135 14.31 -8.98 -18.46
N THR A 136 14.57 -10.23 -18.91
CA THR A 136 15.82 -10.62 -19.54
C THR A 136 15.54 -11.57 -20.67
N ASN A 137 16.42 -11.57 -21.68
CA ASN A 137 16.44 -12.53 -22.76
C ASN A 137 17.90 -12.91 -23.08
N ARG A 138 18.24 -14.18 -22.99
CA ARG A 138 19.59 -14.71 -23.25
C ARG A 138 19.50 -15.90 -24.16
N THR A 139 20.12 -15.82 -25.32
CA THR A 139 20.23 -16.94 -26.24
C THR A 139 21.58 -17.62 -26.11
N GLN A 140 21.58 -18.93 -25.91
CA GLN A 140 22.78 -19.77 -25.84
C GLN A 140 22.64 -20.95 -26.79
N LYS A 141 23.42 -21.00 -27.88
CA LYS A 141 23.38 -22.06 -28.91
C LYS A 141 21.94 -22.29 -29.44
N LYS A 142 21.28 -23.35 -28.95
CA LYS A 142 19.93 -23.77 -29.38
C LYS A 142 18.86 -23.47 -28.34
N LEU A 143 19.19 -22.78 -27.24
CA LEU A 143 18.28 -22.44 -26.16
C LEU A 143 18.14 -20.95 -26.01
N CYS A 144 16.92 -20.50 -25.78
CA CYS A 144 16.60 -19.12 -25.42
C CYS A 144 15.98 -19.12 -24.02
N PHE A 145 16.68 -18.49 -23.07
CA PHE A 145 16.23 -18.31 -21.68
C PHE A 145 15.67 -16.91 -21.54
N MET A 146 14.39 -16.82 -21.17
CA MET A 146 13.71 -15.54 -20.98
C MET A 146 13.12 -15.50 -19.58
N SER A 147 13.18 -14.34 -18.93
CA SER A 147 12.53 -14.09 -17.65
C SER A 147 11.31 -13.21 -17.88
N LEU A 148 10.11 -13.73 -17.59
CA LEU A 148 8.84 -13.06 -17.80
C LEU A 148 8.22 -12.62 -16.48
N ASN A 149 7.77 -11.38 -16.42
CA ASN A 149 7.02 -10.84 -15.29
C ASN A 149 5.76 -10.14 -15.78
N ASP A 150 4.64 -10.41 -15.13
CA ASP A 150 3.33 -9.84 -15.44
C ASP A 150 2.86 -8.79 -14.42
N GLY A 151 3.70 -8.50 -13.41
CA GLY A 151 3.40 -7.55 -12.34
C GLY A 151 2.63 -8.14 -11.16
N SER A 152 2.15 -9.38 -11.25
CA SER A 152 1.35 -10.02 -10.19
C SER A 152 2.16 -10.34 -8.93
N CYS A 153 3.47 -10.51 -9.03
CA CYS A 153 4.39 -10.73 -7.92
C CYS A 153 5.78 -10.17 -8.21
N GLN A 154 6.66 -10.23 -7.21
CA GLN A 154 8.06 -9.77 -7.35
C GLN A 154 8.88 -10.69 -8.24
N ALA A 155 8.71 -12.00 -8.11
CA ALA A 155 9.43 -12.99 -8.86
C ALA A 155 9.00 -13.03 -10.35
N SER A 156 9.86 -13.58 -11.18
CA SER A 156 9.60 -13.78 -12.61
C SER A 156 9.56 -15.27 -12.94
N LEU A 157 8.77 -15.63 -13.94
CA LEU A 157 8.74 -17.00 -14.45
C LEU A 157 9.85 -17.19 -15.50
N GLN A 158 10.64 -18.25 -15.34
CA GLN A 158 11.64 -18.65 -16.33
C GLN A 158 10.95 -19.33 -17.51
N LEU A 159 11.21 -18.85 -18.71
CA LEU A 159 10.80 -19.45 -19.97
C LEU A 159 12.03 -20.10 -20.61
N VAL A 160 11.85 -21.29 -21.15
CA VAL A 160 12.91 -22.03 -21.86
C VAL A 160 12.38 -22.41 -23.25
N LEU A 161 12.92 -21.81 -24.29
CA LEU A 161 12.56 -22.11 -25.66
C LEU A 161 13.71 -22.82 -26.37
N GLU A 162 13.42 -23.98 -26.92
CA GLU A 162 14.36 -24.81 -27.66
C GLU A 162 14.17 -24.60 -29.15
N LYS A 163 15.27 -24.31 -29.88
CA LYS A 163 15.24 -24.03 -31.32
C LYS A 163 14.61 -25.15 -32.15
N ASP A 164 14.88 -26.38 -31.76
CA ASP A 164 14.47 -27.58 -32.52
C ASP A 164 12.98 -27.93 -32.26
N LYS A 165 12.29 -27.24 -31.34
CA LYS A 165 10.88 -27.45 -30.99
C LYS A 165 9.92 -26.42 -31.56
N VAL A 166 10.43 -25.38 -32.22
CA VAL A 166 9.62 -24.32 -32.84
C VAL A 166 10.06 -24.07 -34.27
N ASP A 167 9.21 -23.42 -35.04
CA ASP A 167 9.57 -23.01 -36.40
C ASP A 167 10.63 -21.89 -36.40
N ALA A 168 11.26 -21.67 -37.56
CA ALA A 168 12.34 -20.70 -37.69
C ALA A 168 11.87 -19.24 -37.43
N ALA A 169 10.62 -18.89 -37.78
CA ALA A 169 10.10 -17.56 -37.57
C ALA A 169 9.86 -17.29 -36.09
N THR A 170 9.28 -18.23 -35.38
CA THR A 170 9.10 -18.18 -33.91
C THR A 170 10.44 -18.10 -33.16
N TRP A 171 11.45 -18.86 -33.59
CA TRP A 171 12.79 -18.80 -33.03
C TRP A 171 13.42 -17.40 -33.17
N GLU A 172 13.39 -16.84 -34.40
CA GLU A 172 13.99 -15.53 -34.63
C GLU A 172 13.20 -14.41 -33.93
N ALA A 173 11.86 -14.51 -33.82
CA ALA A 173 11.04 -13.58 -33.05
C ALA A 173 11.41 -13.61 -31.57
N ALA A 174 11.52 -14.79 -30.98
CA ALA A 174 11.89 -14.96 -29.57
C ALA A 174 13.31 -14.47 -29.28
N LYS A 175 14.27 -14.83 -30.13
CA LYS A 175 15.68 -14.39 -30.03
C LYS A 175 15.82 -12.87 -30.15
N GLY A 176 15.01 -12.24 -31.01
CA GLY A 176 15.02 -10.80 -31.23
C GLY A 176 14.21 -9.99 -30.22
N ALA A 177 13.43 -10.64 -29.36
CA ALA A 177 12.62 -9.95 -28.36
C ALA A 177 13.50 -9.30 -27.28
N GLY A 178 13.58 -7.99 -27.29
CA GLY A 178 14.36 -7.20 -26.31
C GLY A 178 13.69 -7.13 -24.93
N ASN A 179 14.43 -6.63 -23.94
CA ASN A 179 13.87 -6.34 -22.62
C ASN A 179 12.68 -5.37 -22.75
N GLY A 180 11.61 -5.64 -22.00
CA GLY A 180 10.38 -4.89 -22.06
C GLY A 180 9.42 -5.32 -23.17
N SER A 181 9.80 -6.24 -24.07
CA SER A 181 8.88 -6.82 -25.05
C SER A 181 7.70 -7.51 -24.37
N ALA A 182 6.48 -7.27 -24.88
CA ALA A 182 5.27 -7.95 -24.45
C ALA A 182 5.10 -9.25 -25.23
N VAL A 183 4.92 -10.36 -24.51
CA VAL A 183 4.81 -11.68 -25.12
C VAL A 183 3.64 -12.47 -24.54
N ARG A 184 3.09 -13.37 -25.35
CA ARG A 184 2.22 -14.45 -24.93
C ARG A 184 2.95 -15.76 -25.17
N VAL A 185 2.99 -16.62 -24.17
CA VAL A 185 3.65 -17.92 -24.25
C VAL A 185 2.73 -19.04 -23.79
N THR A 186 2.85 -20.20 -24.43
CA THR A 186 2.13 -21.40 -24.03
C THR A 186 3.10 -22.55 -23.85
N GLY A 187 2.80 -23.44 -22.92
CA GLY A 187 3.59 -24.63 -22.67
C GLY A 187 3.20 -25.33 -21.38
N PRO A 188 3.75 -26.51 -21.12
CA PRO A 188 3.53 -27.22 -19.87
C PRO A 188 4.35 -26.62 -18.75
N LEU A 189 3.73 -26.46 -17.59
CA LEU A 189 4.45 -26.05 -16.36
C LEU A 189 5.37 -27.20 -15.91
N LYS A 190 6.63 -26.92 -15.63
CA LYS A 190 7.62 -27.92 -15.24
C LYS A 190 8.38 -27.48 -13.99
N VAL A 191 8.71 -28.46 -13.13
CA VAL A 191 9.60 -28.21 -12.00
C VAL A 191 10.97 -27.81 -12.55
N SER A 192 11.49 -26.67 -12.08
CA SER A 192 12.79 -26.20 -12.55
C SER A 192 13.93 -27.00 -11.97
N PRO A 193 14.91 -27.41 -12.77
CA PRO A 193 16.14 -28.03 -12.26
C PRO A 193 17.09 -27.01 -11.62
N ALA A 194 16.86 -25.71 -11.82
CA ALA A 194 17.72 -24.65 -11.32
C ALA A 194 17.41 -24.32 -9.85
N LYS A 195 18.46 -24.11 -9.06
CA LYS A 195 18.30 -23.64 -7.67
C LYS A 195 17.70 -22.23 -7.64
N GLY A 196 16.77 -21.99 -6.71
CA GLY A 196 16.18 -20.68 -6.47
C GLY A 196 14.92 -20.36 -7.26
N GLN A 197 14.48 -21.27 -8.13
CA GLN A 197 13.16 -21.16 -8.80
C GLN A 197 12.42 -22.50 -8.72
N LYS A 198 11.14 -22.46 -8.41
CA LYS A 198 10.31 -23.66 -8.29
C LYS A 198 9.86 -24.18 -9.65
N TRP A 199 9.44 -23.29 -10.53
CA TRP A 199 8.83 -23.59 -11.79
C TRP A 199 9.55 -22.94 -12.96
N GLU A 200 9.55 -23.60 -14.10
CA GLU A 200 9.90 -23.05 -15.41
C GLU A 200 8.85 -23.46 -16.44
N LEU A 201 8.80 -22.74 -17.54
CA LEU A 201 7.90 -23.01 -18.65
C LEU A 201 8.71 -23.37 -19.91
N PRO A 202 8.81 -24.65 -20.28
CA PRO A 202 9.20 -25.03 -21.62
C PRO A 202 8.21 -24.45 -22.63
N VAL A 203 8.70 -23.60 -23.54
CA VAL A 203 7.84 -22.86 -24.47
C VAL A 203 7.52 -23.71 -25.70
N GLU A 204 6.24 -23.98 -25.93
CA GLU A 204 5.74 -24.67 -27.11
C GLU A 204 5.12 -23.67 -28.12
N GLY A 205 4.54 -22.57 -27.63
CA GLY A 205 4.04 -21.47 -28.44
C GLY A 205 4.56 -20.14 -27.94
N PHE A 206 4.99 -19.27 -28.87
CA PHE A 206 5.51 -17.93 -28.57
C PHE A 206 4.93 -16.92 -29.53
N GLU A 207 4.29 -15.90 -29.01
CA GLU A 207 3.76 -14.77 -29.75
C GLU A 207 4.39 -13.48 -29.22
N LEU A 208 5.06 -12.73 -30.09
CA LEU A 208 5.56 -11.39 -29.81
C LEU A 208 4.44 -10.37 -30.04
N ILE A 209 3.75 -9.96 -28.96
CA ILE A 209 2.62 -9.01 -29.03
C ILE A 209 3.12 -7.60 -29.28
N GLY A 210 4.16 -7.18 -28.58
CA GLY A 210 4.73 -5.84 -28.68
C GLY A 210 6.25 -5.89 -28.56
N PRO A 211 6.97 -5.62 -29.67
CA PRO A 211 8.43 -5.58 -29.65
C PRO A 211 8.95 -4.37 -28.84
N SER A 212 10.08 -4.55 -28.19
CA SER A 212 10.83 -3.49 -27.53
C SER A 212 12.29 -3.55 -27.98
N ASP A 213 12.83 -2.41 -28.39
CA ASP A 213 14.25 -2.26 -28.67
C ASP A 213 14.99 -2.18 -27.32
N GLY A 214 15.69 -3.24 -26.95
CA GLY A 214 16.42 -3.32 -25.70
C GLY A 214 17.49 -2.23 -25.52
N ALA A 215 18.00 -1.65 -26.64
CA ALA A 215 18.97 -0.56 -26.57
C ALA A 215 18.30 0.79 -26.22
N LYS A 216 17.02 0.95 -26.52
CA LYS A 216 16.23 2.16 -26.22
C LYS A 216 15.35 2.02 -24.99
N TYR A 217 15.27 0.81 -24.40
CA TYR A 217 14.43 0.57 -23.24
C TYR A 217 14.98 1.33 -22.03
N PRO A 218 14.20 2.25 -21.42
CA PRO A 218 14.74 3.20 -20.43
C PRO A 218 15.05 2.59 -19.07
N ILE A 219 14.59 1.36 -18.82
CA ILE A 219 14.88 0.63 -17.56
C ILE A 219 16.01 -0.37 -17.84
N PRO A 220 17.24 -0.10 -17.37
CA PRO A 220 18.34 -1.04 -17.55
C PRO A 220 18.08 -2.31 -16.72
N PRO A 221 18.72 -3.44 -17.06
CA PRO A 221 18.69 -4.64 -16.25
C PRO A 221 19.43 -4.49 -14.92
N THR A 222 20.20 -3.42 -14.77
CA THR A 222 20.93 -3.03 -13.57
C THR A 222 20.09 -2.13 -12.67
N LYS A 223 20.59 -1.84 -11.47
CA LYS A 223 19.95 -0.94 -10.52
C LYS A 223 19.79 0.48 -11.11
N ILE A 224 18.63 1.06 -10.93
CA ILE A 224 18.30 2.44 -11.31
C ILE A 224 17.86 3.21 -10.05
N ASN A 225 18.30 4.44 -9.89
CA ASN A 225 17.92 5.23 -8.73
C ASN A 225 16.48 5.76 -8.84
N LEU A 226 15.86 6.03 -7.67
CA LEU A 226 14.47 6.47 -7.60
C LEU A 226 14.25 7.86 -8.24
N GLU A 227 15.26 8.72 -8.25
CA GLU A 227 15.17 10.04 -8.85
C GLU A 227 15.05 9.95 -10.37
N THR A 228 15.89 9.12 -11.01
CA THR A 228 15.78 8.84 -12.45
C THR A 228 14.41 8.24 -12.78
N LEU A 229 13.87 7.35 -11.92
CA LEU A 229 12.54 6.74 -12.10
C LEU A 229 11.40 7.78 -12.06
N ARG A 230 11.57 8.90 -11.36
CA ARG A 230 10.60 9.99 -11.38
C ARG A 230 10.46 10.64 -12.75
N GLY A 231 11.52 10.67 -13.55
CA GLY A 231 11.52 11.16 -14.94
C GLY A 231 10.82 10.23 -15.94
N ILE A 232 10.66 8.93 -15.61
CA ILE A 232 10.03 7.92 -16.47
C ILE A 232 8.79 7.32 -15.83
N THR A 233 7.86 8.17 -15.38
CA THR A 233 6.69 7.80 -14.58
C THR A 233 5.86 6.68 -15.15
N HIS A 234 5.65 6.63 -16.47
CA HIS A 234 4.88 5.62 -17.17
C HIS A 234 5.55 4.22 -17.20
N MET A 235 6.85 4.14 -16.96
CA MET A 235 7.61 2.89 -16.97
C MET A 235 8.03 2.41 -15.58
N ARG A 236 8.17 3.32 -14.60
CA ARG A 236 8.65 2.99 -13.26
C ARG A 236 7.91 1.86 -12.54
N PRO A 237 6.58 1.63 -12.74
CA PRO A 237 5.89 0.50 -12.12
C PRO A 237 6.43 -0.87 -12.53
N ARG A 238 7.18 -0.94 -13.63
CA ARG A 238 7.83 -2.18 -14.09
C ARG A 238 9.10 -2.52 -13.30
N THR A 239 9.59 -1.62 -12.44
CA THR A 239 10.75 -1.89 -11.58
C THR A 239 10.35 -2.66 -10.33
N GLY A 240 11.29 -3.43 -9.75
CA GLY A 240 11.01 -4.25 -8.56
C GLY A 240 10.52 -3.41 -7.38
N VAL A 241 11.24 -2.32 -7.04
CA VAL A 241 10.90 -1.48 -5.87
C VAL A 241 9.54 -0.80 -6.03
N ILE A 242 9.30 -0.13 -7.16
CA ILE A 242 8.01 0.55 -7.37
C ILE A 242 6.88 -0.46 -7.50
N GLY A 243 7.11 -1.60 -8.17
CA GLY A 243 6.14 -2.68 -8.26
C GLY A 243 5.73 -3.23 -6.90
N ALA A 244 6.71 -3.51 -6.02
CA ALA A 244 6.46 -3.97 -4.64
C ALA A 244 5.68 -2.92 -3.83
N VAL A 245 6.12 -1.66 -3.85
CA VAL A 245 5.41 -0.55 -3.17
C VAL A 245 3.96 -0.45 -3.65
N MET A 246 3.70 -0.57 -4.96
CA MET A 246 2.34 -0.47 -5.49
C MET A 246 1.46 -1.65 -5.09
N ARG A 247 2.01 -2.89 -4.99
CA ARG A 247 1.25 -4.05 -4.49
C ARG A 247 0.92 -3.92 -3.01
N VAL A 248 1.89 -3.49 -2.18
CA VAL A 248 1.66 -3.20 -0.76
C VAL A 248 0.61 -2.09 -0.60
N ARG A 249 0.71 -0.99 -1.35
CA ARG A 249 -0.27 0.09 -1.33
C ARG A 249 -1.67 -0.38 -1.72
N ASN A 250 -1.80 -1.20 -2.77
CA ASN A 250 -3.07 -1.81 -3.15
C ASN A 250 -3.66 -2.67 -2.03
N SER A 251 -2.83 -3.50 -1.39
CA SER A 251 -3.24 -4.35 -0.27
C SER A 251 -3.71 -3.54 0.93
N LEU A 252 -3.00 -2.46 1.28
CA LEU A 252 -3.40 -1.53 2.35
C LEU A 252 -4.71 -0.81 2.06
N ALA A 253 -4.96 -0.40 0.81
CA ALA A 253 -6.24 0.21 0.44
C ALA A 253 -7.40 -0.76 0.64
N TYR A 254 -7.22 -2.03 0.24
CA TYR A 254 -8.22 -3.08 0.48
C TYR A 254 -8.40 -3.35 1.97
N ALA A 255 -7.32 -3.43 2.75
CA ALA A 255 -7.37 -3.60 4.21
C ALA A 255 -8.16 -2.47 4.89
N THR A 256 -7.95 -1.22 4.45
CA THR A 256 -8.68 -0.05 4.93
C THR A 256 -10.20 -0.24 4.77
N HIS A 257 -10.64 -0.52 3.54
CA HIS A 257 -12.06 -0.77 3.29
C HIS A 257 -12.60 -1.96 4.08
N THR A 258 -11.81 -3.05 4.15
CA THR A 258 -12.21 -4.26 4.87
C THR A 258 -12.40 -4.00 6.37
N PHE A 259 -11.49 -3.25 7.00
CA PHE A 259 -11.59 -2.91 8.41
C PHE A 259 -12.84 -2.11 8.71
N PHE A 260 -13.02 -0.98 8.05
CA PHE A 260 -14.11 -0.06 8.35
C PHE A 260 -15.48 -0.68 8.03
N GLN A 261 -15.63 -1.32 6.86
CA GLN A 261 -16.92 -1.93 6.50
C GLN A 261 -17.27 -3.11 7.40
N LYS A 262 -16.33 -3.98 7.78
CA LYS A 262 -16.58 -5.07 8.75
C LYS A 262 -16.86 -4.54 10.16
N SER A 263 -16.39 -3.35 10.49
CA SER A 263 -16.69 -2.67 11.75
C SER A 263 -17.98 -1.86 11.71
N GLY A 264 -18.78 -1.96 10.64
CA GLY A 264 -20.08 -1.31 10.50
C GLY A 264 -20.03 0.15 10.05
N PHE A 265 -18.88 0.64 9.58
CA PHE A 265 -18.77 1.98 9.03
C PHE A 265 -19.27 2.03 7.59
N MET A 266 -19.94 3.11 7.24
CA MET A 266 -20.34 3.39 5.86
C MET A 266 -19.28 4.21 5.15
N TYR A 267 -18.89 3.79 3.94
CA TYR A 267 -17.96 4.54 3.10
C TYR A 267 -18.67 5.71 2.42
N CYS A 268 -18.19 6.93 2.64
CA CYS A 268 -18.72 8.15 2.04
C CYS A 268 -17.78 8.71 0.98
N HIS A 269 -18.33 8.96 -0.21
CA HIS A 269 -17.62 9.62 -1.30
C HIS A 269 -17.72 11.13 -1.11
N ALA A 270 -16.70 11.74 -0.49
CA ALA A 270 -16.61 13.18 -0.37
C ALA A 270 -16.30 13.83 -1.74
N PRO A 271 -16.95 14.95 -2.11
CA PRO A 271 -16.60 15.68 -3.31
C PRO A 271 -15.17 16.21 -3.27
N LEU A 272 -14.49 16.15 -4.41
CA LEU A 272 -13.13 16.72 -4.52
C LEU A 272 -13.14 18.21 -4.84
N ILE A 273 -14.20 18.70 -5.51
CA ILE A 273 -14.37 20.13 -5.81
C ILE A 273 -15.32 20.70 -4.77
N THR A 274 -14.87 21.70 -4.04
CA THR A 274 -15.62 22.31 -2.94
C THR A 274 -15.50 23.83 -2.95
N GLY A 275 -16.48 24.50 -2.37
CA GLY A 275 -16.42 25.94 -2.06
C GLY A 275 -16.02 26.22 -0.61
N ALA A 276 -15.79 25.17 0.21
CA ALA A 276 -15.49 25.28 1.63
C ALA A 276 -14.02 24.92 1.92
N ASP A 277 -13.40 25.72 2.78
CA ASP A 277 -12.09 25.42 3.37
C ASP A 277 -12.32 24.70 4.71
N CYS A 278 -11.77 23.51 4.86
CA CYS A 278 -11.89 22.74 6.08
C CYS A 278 -10.89 23.26 7.11
N GLU A 279 -11.38 23.80 8.22
CA GLU A 279 -10.59 24.30 9.37
C GLU A 279 -9.57 25.41 9.03
N GLY A 280 -9.66 26.05 7.86
CA GLY A 280 -8.62 26.95 7.38
C GLY A 280 -7.30 26.23 7.14
N ALA A 281 -7.35 24.93 6.78
CA ALA A 281 -6.22 24.01 6.78
C ALA A 281 -5.27 24.20 5.59
N GLY A 282 -5.06 25.39 5.11
CA GLY A 282 -3.99 25.66 4.20
C GLY A 282 -4.38 26.31 2.88
N GLU A 283 -3.42 26.47 2.01
CA GLU A 283 -3.61 27.02 0.68
C GLU A 283 -4.30 25.98 -0.22
N MET A 284 -5.45 26.38 -0.80
CA MET A 284 -6.21 25.50 -1.68
C MET A 284 -5.87 25.76 -3.16
N PHE A 285 -5.78 24.69 -3.93
CA PHE A 285 -5.74 24.79 -5.40
C PHE A 285 -7.09 25.24 -5.92
N GLN A 286 -7.10 26.33 -6.68
CA GLN A 286 -8.32 26.83 -7.29
C GLN A 286 -8.70 26.02 -8.53
N VAL A 287 -9.98 25.73 -8.69
CA VAL A 287 -10.59 25.12 -9.88
C VAL A 287 -11.45 26.15 -10.57
N THR A 288 -11.17 26.43 -11.83
CA THR A 288 -11.91 27.41 -12.63
C THR A 288 -11.99 27.03 -14.10
N THR A 289 -13.05 27.41 -14.77
CA THR A 289 -13.23 27.32 -16.22
C THR A 289 -13.08 28.69 -16.90
N LEU A 290 -12.76 29.73 -16.13
CA LEU A 290 -12.45 31.05 -16.70
C LEU A 290 -11.18 31.00 -17.53
N ASP A 291 -11.20 31.69 -18.65
CA ASP A 291 -10.03 31.84 -19.52
C ASP A 291 -8.98 32.76 -18.86
N LEU A 292 -7.95 32.17 -18.28
CA LEU A 292 -6.89 32.90 -17.58
C LEU A 292 -5.94 33.66 -18.53
N GLU A 293 -6.02 33.44 -19.85
CA GLU A 293 -5.25 34.19 -20.85
C GLU A 293 -5.90 35.55 -21.15
N LYS A 294 -7.16 35.72 -20.79
CA LYS A 294 -7.92 36.97 -20.93
C LYS A 294 -7.98 37.76 -19.62
N PRO A 295 -8.13 39.11 -19.70
CA PRO A 295 -8.38 39.90 -18.50
C PRO A 295 -9.63 39.44 -17.78
N LEU A 296 -9.51 39.04 -16.53
CA LEU A 296 -10.62 38.59 -15.71
C LEU A 296 -11.51 39.73 -15.33
N LYS A 297 -12.84 39.57 -15.49
CA LYS A 297 -13.84 40.50 -14.97
C LYS A 297 -13.71 40.64 -13.46
N LYS A 298 -13.92 41.83 -12.96
CA LYS A 298 -13.89 42.13 -11.53
C LYS A 298 -15.25 42.57 -11.03
N ALA A 299 -15.66 42.04 -9.89
CA ALA A 299 -16.82 42.49 -9.15
C ALA A 299 -16.57 43.91 -8.60
N PRO A 300 -17.64 44.64 -8.17
CA PRO A 300 -17.51 45.95 -7.55
C PRO A 300 -16.56 46.01 -6.35
N THR A 301 -16.32 44.86 -5.72
CA THR A 301 -15.36 44.68 -4.61
C THR A 301 -13.90 44.65 -5.04
N GLY A 302 -13.59 44.68 -6.34
CA GLY A 302 -12.26 44.55 -6.89
C GLY A 302 -11.75 43.09 -6.98
N LYS A 303 -12.47 42.12 -6.44
CA LYS A 303 -12.15 40.69 -6.56
C LYS A 303 -12.59 40.15 -7.92
N VAL A 304 -12.08 38.99 -8.33
CA VAL A 304 -12.51 38.30 -9.55
C VAL A 304 -14.02 38.03 -9.47
N ASP A 305 -14.73 38.29 -10.58
CA ASP A 305 -16.14 37.96 -10.75
C ASP A 305 -16.25 36.54 -11.31
N TYR A 306 -16.80 35.64 -10.51
CA TYR A 306 -16.98 34.22 -10.88
C TYR A 306 -18.36 33.90 -11.43
N ALA A 307 -19.22 34.95 -11.74
CA ALA A 307 -20.58 34.70 -12.23
C ALA A 307 -20.61 33.86 -13.52
N GLU A 308 -19.59 33.97 -14.36
CA GLU A 308 -19.45 33.21 -15.61
C GLU A 308 -18.62 31.90 -15.43
N ASP A 309 -18.08 31.61 -14.24
CA ASP A 309 -17.42 30.37 -13.97
C ASP A 309 -18.43 29.23 -13.79
N PHE A 310 -17.96 27.97 -13.92
CA PHE A 310 -18.82 26.79 -13.95
C PHE A 310 -19.78 26.71 -12.75
N PHE A 311 -19.32 27.00 -11.54
CA PHE A 311 -20.14 26.98 -10.33
C PHE A 311 -20.71 28.36 -9.93
N GLY A 312 -20.46 29.43 -10.69
CA GLY A 312 -20.84 30.79 -10.37
C GLY A 312 -20.22 31.35 -9.08
N LYS A 313 -19.21 30.69 -8.52
CA LYS A 313 -18.51 31.03 -7.30
C LYS A 313 -17.10 30.44 -7.28
N PRO A 314 -16.19 30.97 -6.44
CA PRO A 314 -14.88 30.36 -6.28
C PRO A 314 -15.00 28.89 -5.85
N SER A 315 -14.26 28.03 -6.51
CA SER A 315 -14.22 26.58 -6.22
C SER A 315 -12.79 26.10 -6.15
N TYR A 316 -12.55 25.07 -5.35
CA TYR A 316 -11.22 24.62 -5.01
C TYR A 316 -11.17 23.09 -4.95
N LEU A 317 -9.96 22.52 -5.02
CA LEU A 317 -9.74 21.14 -4.64
C LEU A 317 -9.76 21.02 -3.11
N THR A 318 -10.41 19.98 -2.62
CA THR A 318 -10.60 19.77 -1.18
C THR A 318 -9.29 19.51 -0.46
N VAL A 319 -9.15 20.04 0.74
CA VAL A 319 -8.02 19.76 1.66
C VAL A 319 -8.31 18.59 2.60
N SER A 320 -9.59 18.18 2.72
CA SER A 320 -10.05 17.08 3.60
C SER A 320 -11.48 16.68 3.22
N GLY A 321 -11.81 15.41 3.43
CA GLY A 321 -13.18 14.91 3.33
C GLY A 321 -14.03 15.15 4.59
N GLN A 322 -13.44 15.69 5.66
CA GLN A 322 -14.01 15.80 7.00
C GLN A 322 -15.37 16.50 7.02
N LEU A 323 -15.51 17.70 6.41
CA LEU A 323 -16.77 18.45 6.46
C LEU A 323 -17.95 17.66 5.87
N ASN A 324 -17.69 16.90 4.79
CA ASN A 324 -18.70 16.01 4.23
C ASN A 324 -18.93 14.80 5.14
N GLY A 325 -17.86 14.24 5.73
CA GLY A 325 -17.93 13.13 6.66
C GLY A 325 -18.81 13.45 7.86
N GLU A 326 -18.63 14.61 8.49
CA GLU A 326 -19.36 15.00 9.70
C GLU A 326 -20.87 15.03 9.51
N TYR A 327 -21.39 15.63 8.43
CA TYR A 327 -22.84 15.63 8.26
C TYR A 327 -23.41 14.27 7.87
N PHE A 328 -22.62 13.39 7.21
CA PHE A 328 -23.01 11.99 7.02
C PHE A 328 -22.96 11.22 8.34
N ALA A 329 -21.97 11.46 9.20
CA ALA A 329 -21.91 10.85 10.55
C ALA A 329 -23.11 11.26 11.41
N CYS A 330 -23.58 12.49 11.30
CA CYS A 330 -24.81 12.96 11.98
C CYS A 330 -26.08 12.23 11.50
N ALA A 331 -26.04 11.57 10.34
CA ALA A 331 -27.17 10.80 9.81
C ALA A 331 -27.01 9.29 9.98
N PHE A 332 -25.77 8.77 9.85
CA PHE A 332 -25.48 7.34 9.77
C PHE A 332 -24.66 6.80 10.95
N GLY A 333 -24.20 7.66 11.86
CA GLY A 333 -23.49 7.29 13.07
C GLY A 333 -21.97 7.10 12.82
N SER A 334 -21.58 6.02 12.14
CA SER A 334 -20.17 5.72 11.86
C SER A 334 -19.92 5.67 10.37
N ILE A 335 -19.06 6.55 9.88
CA ILE A 335 -18.69 6.67 8.47
C ILE A 335 -17.18 6.78 8.33
N TYR A 336 -16.68 6.63 7.13
CA TYR A 336 -15.31 7.03 6.79
C TYR A 336 -15.23 7.56 5.38
N THR A 337 -14.36 8.55 5.17
CA THR A 337 -13.88 8.94 3.85
C THR A 337 -12.52 8.29 3.61
N PHE A 338 -12.20 7.98 2.37
CA PHE A 338 -10.89 7.52 1.94
C PHE A 338 -10.69 7.96 0.50
N GLY A 339 -9.97 9.04 0.33
CA GLY A 339 -9.82 9.67 -0.97
C GLY A 339 -8.68 10.68 -1.05
N PRO A 340 -8.42 11.21 -2.25
CA PRO A 340 -7.37 12.21 -2.46
C PRO A 340 -7.77 13.53 -1.84
N THR A 341 -6.77 14.21 -1.26
CA THR A 341 -6.82 15.56 -0.72
C THR A 341 -5.65 16.36 -1.27
N PHE A 342 -5.80 17.69 -1.30
CA PHE A 342 -4.89 18.58 -1.99
C PHE A 342 -4.54 19.78 -1.11
N ARG A 343 -3.23 20.09 -1.03
CA ARG A 343 -2.75 21.27 -0.32
C ARG A 343 -1.70 21.98 -1.17
N ALA A 344 -1.92 23.28 -1.42
CA ALA A 344 -1.05 24.10 -2.27
C ALA A 344 0.11 24.75 -1.48
N GLU A 345 0.38 24.27 -0.28
CA GLU A 345 1.45 24.76 0.58
C GLU A 345 2.80 24.73 -0.13
N ASN A 346 3.49 25.86 -0.18
CA ASN A 346 4.84 25.96 -0.75
C ASN A 346 5.87 25.38 0.22
N SER A 347 5.96 24.06 0.28
CA SER A 347 6.89 23.34 1.15
C SER A 347 7.75 22.37 0.35
N ASN A 348 9.07 22.53 0.43
CA ASN A 348 10.05 21.73 -0.28
C ASN A 348 10.67 20.62 0.60
N THR A 349 9.90 20.03 1.51
CA THR A 349 10.35 18.89 2.31
C THR A 349 10.10 17.57 1.62
N THR A 350 10.81 16.52 2.02
CA THR A 350 10.64 15.16 1.49
C THR A 350 9.31 14.52 1.90
N ARG A 351 8.56 15.14 2.82
CA ARG A 351 7.32 14.60 3.40
C ARG A 351 6.06 15.33 2.94
N HIS A 352 6.18 16.51 2.30
CA HIS A 352 5.03 17.28 1.80
C HIS A 352 4.73 16.90 0.36
N LEU A 353 3.48 16.56 0.10
CA LEU A 353 2.94 16.28 -1.23
C LEU A 353 1.75 17.21 -1.47
N ALA A 354 1.63 17.70 -2.72
CA ALA A 354 0.49 18.51 -3.13
C ALA A 354 -0.82 17.70 -3.20
N GLU A 355 -0.70 16.39 -3.42
CA GLU A 355 -1.80 15.43 -3.44
C GLU A 355 -1.44 14.21 -2.58
N PHE A 356 -2.31 13.84 -1.66
CA PHE A 356 -2.18 12.64 -0.83
C PHE A 356 -3.57 12.12 -0.43
N TRP A 357 -3.64 10.87 -0.05
CA TRP A 357 -4.90 10.24 0.36
C TRP A 357 -5.03 10.28 1.88
N MET A 358 -6.21 10.68 2.36
CA MET A 358 -6.55 10.67 3.78
C MET A 358 -7.57 9.57 4.08
N ILE A 359 -7.47 9.03 5.28
CA ILE A 359 -8.39 8.05 5.85
C ILE A 359 -9.00 8.74 7.06
N GLU A 360 -10.28 9.09 6.98
CA GLU A 360 -10.93 10.00 7.90
C GLU A 360 -12.23 9.36 8.41
N PRO A 361 -12.16 8.53 9.47
CA PRO A 361 -13.36 8.02 10.13
C PRO A 361 -14.01 9.09 11.00
N GLU A 362 -15.34 9.17 10.93
CA GLU A 362 -16.18 10.03 11.77
C GLU A 362 -17.16 9.14 12.55
N ILE A 363 -17.16 9.28 13.87
CA ILE A 363 -17.94 8.41 14.76
C ILE A 363 -18.80 9.27 15.67
N ALA A 364 -20.11 9.31 15.42
CA ALA A 364 -21.05 9.97 16.31
C ALA A 364 -21.07 9.26 17.70
N PHE A 365 -21.31 10.02 18.75
CA PHE A 365 -21.40 9.55 20.14
C PHE A 365 -20.12 8.87 20.68
N CYS A 366 -18.99 9.18 20.11
CA CYS A 366 -17.69 8.61 20.43
C CYS A 366 -16.88 9.57 21.29
N ASP A 367 -16.27 9.07 22.37
CA ASP A 367 -15.30 9.83 23.15
C ASP A 367 -13.86 9.62 22.63
N LEU A 368 -12.90 10.36 23.22
CA LEU A 368 -11.50 10.28 22.81
C LEU A 368 -10.92 8.86 22.98
N THR A 369 -11.27 8.16 24.05
CA THR A 369 -10.78 6.81 24.30
C THR A 369 -11.27 5.83 23.24
N GLN A 370 -12.53 5.93 22.86
CA GLN A 370 -13.14 5.10 21.83
C GLN A 370 -12.53 5.40 20.46
N ASN A 371 -12.26 6.67 20.15
CA ASN A 371 -11.57 7.06 18.92
C ASN A 371 -10.13 6.50 18.87
N MET A 372 -9.37 6.57 19.97
CA MET A 372 -8.04 5.95 20.09
C MET A 372 -8.09 4.44 19.86
N ASN A 373 -9.09 3.74 20.41
CA ASN A 373 -9.28 2.31 20.21
C ASN A 373 -9.58 1.98 18.74
N CYS A 374 -10.35 2.82 18.05
CA CYS A 374 -10.60 2.68 16.62
C CYS A 374 -9.31 2.80 15.81
N ALA A 375 -8.51 3.84 16.09
CA ALA A 375 -7.22 4.07 15.43
C ALA A 375 -6.24 2.91 15.66
N GLU A 376 -6.12 2.42 16.91
CA GLU A 376 -5.27 1.27 17.23
C GLU A 376 -5.75 0.00 16.51
N GLY A 377 -7.05 -0.27 16.55
CA GLY A 377 -7.67 -1.42 15.87
C GLY A 377 -7.41 -1.40 14.37
N TYR A 378 -7.53 -0.23 13.75
CA TYR A 378 -7.23 -0.02 12.34
C TYR A 378 -5.75 -0.28 12.00
N LEU A 379 -4.82 0.30 12.74
CA LEU A 379 -3.39 0.09 12.52
C LEU A 379 -2.99 -1.38 12.69
N ARG A 380 -3.47 -2.04 13.75
CA ARG A 380 -3.23 -3.48 13.97
C ARG A 380 -3.77 -4.33 12.83
N HIS A 381 -4.94 -3.99 12.30
CA HIS A 381 -5.53 -4.68 11.16
C HIS A 381 -4.66 -4.53 9.91
N CYS A 382 -4.25 -3.30 9.58
CA CYS A 382 -3.40 -3.02 8.43
C CYS A 382 -2.05 -3.73 8.50
N PHE A 383 -1.37 -3.68 9.64
CA PHE A 383 -0.08 -4.36 9.82
C PHE A 383 -0.21 -5.88 9.66
N ARG A 384 -1.20 -6.50 10.30
CA ARG A 384 -1.44 -7.94 10.16
C ARG A 384 -1.70 -8.31 8.71
N HIS A 385 -2.60 -7.57 8.06
CA HIS A 385 -2.96 -7.82 6.67
C HIS A 385 -1.75 -7.75 5.72
N VAL A 386 -0.91 -6.73 5.85
CA VAL A 386 0.27 -6.58 4.98
C VAL A 386 1.33 -7.64 5.27
N LEU A 387 1.56 -8.00 6.54
CA LEU A 387 2.49 -9.06 6.92
C LEU A 387 2.05 -10.44 6.37
N GLU A 388 0.74 -10.70 6.29
CA GLU A 388 0.19 -11.94 5.75
C GLU A 388 0.16 -11.95 4.21
N GLU A 389 -0.32 -10.85 3.58
CA GLU A 389 -0.61 -10.82 2.15
C GLU A 389 0.56 -10.33 1.27
N CYS A 390 1.53 -9.60 1.86
CA CYS A 390 2.62 -8.97 1.13
C CYS A 390 4.01 -9.40 1.61
N ALA A 391 4.14 -10.55 2.26
CA ALA A 391 5.39 -10.99 2.90
C ALA A 391 6.59 -11.00 1.93
N GLU A 392 6.42 -11.45 0.69
CA GLU A 392 7.48 -11.46 -0.33
C GLU A 392 7.91 -10.05 -0.75
N ASP A 393 6.93 -9.15 -0.93
CA ASP A 393 7.21 -7.75 -1.29
C ASP A 393 7.89 -7.00 -0.15
N LEU A 394 7.48 -7.26 1.11
CA LEU A 394 8.11 -6.67 2.29
C LEU A 394 9.56 -7.13 2.43
N ALA A 395 9.81 -8.43 2.33
CA ALA A 395 11.17 -8.97 2.39
C ALA A 395 12.08 -8.40 1.29
N PHE A 396 11.54 -8.24 0.07
CA PHE A 396 12.27 -7.61 -1.02
C PHE A 396 12.58 -6.12 -0.75
N LEU A 397 11.62 -5.38 -0.19
CA LEU A 397 11.81 -3.96 0.12
C LEU A 397 12.82 -3.76 1.25
N GLU A 398 12.80 -4.62 2.27
CA GLU A 398 13.78 -4.63 3.36
C GLU A 398 15.20 -4.88 2.84
N ASP A 399 15.42 -5.93 2.04
CA ASP A 399 16.71 -6.20 1.39
C ASP A 399 17.20 -5.03 0.52
N ALA A 400 16.28 -4.42 -0.24
CA ALA A 400 16.61 -3.27 -1.08
C ALA A 400 17.03 -2.04 -0.26
N GLU A 401 16.39 -1.81 0.90
CA GLU A 401 16.72 -0.71 1.80
C GLU A 401 18.04 -0.95 2.54
N GLU A 402 18.30 -2.19 2.99
CA GLU A 402 19.58 -2.54 3.62
C GLU A 402 20.75 -2.32 2.66
N LYS A 403 20.62 -2.78 1.41
CA LYS A 403 21.64 -2.54 0.37
C LYS A 403 21.85 -1.06 0.10
N ARG A 404 20.77 -0.26 0.12
CA ARG A 404 20.87 1.19 -0.03
C ARG A 404 21.65 1.85 1.11
N LYS A 405 21.40 1.41 2.36
CA LYS A 405 22.13 1.92 3.54
C LYS A 405 23.61 1.56 3.49
N GLN A 406 23.93 0.32 3.10
CA GLN A 406 25.33 -0.11 2.96
C GLN A 406 26.09 0.68 1.88
N GLU A 407 25.43 1.02 0.76
CA GLU A 407 26.04 1.85 -0.29
C GLU A 407 26.23 3.33 0.13
N ALA A 408 25.36 3.84 1.03
CA ALA A 408 25.45 5.20 1.54
C ALA A 408 26.53 5.36 2.64
N HIS A 409 26.89 4.27 3.32
CA HIS A 409 27.89 4.23 4.38
C HIS A 409 28.82 3.02 4.15
N PRO A 410 29.71 3.06 3.13
CA PRO A 410 30.64 1.98 2.78
C PRO A 410 31.72 1.73 3.84
#